data_2d60a232eba6e5eb420c85127d00783f
#
_entry.id   2d60a232eba6e5eb420c85127d00783f
#
_cell.length_a   1.000
_cell.length_b   1.000
_cell.length_c   1.000
_cell.angle_alpha   90.00
_cell.angle_beta   90.00
_cell.angle_gamma   90.00
#
_symmetry.space_group_name_H-M   'P 1'
#
loop_
_entity.id
_entity.type
_entity.pdbx_description
1 polymer ?
#
loop_
_entity_poly.entity_id
_entity_poly.type
_entity_poly.pdbx_seq_one_letter_code
_entity_poly.pdbx_strand_id
1 'polypeptide(L)'
;MIEATSCGGVVIYRGKILTLYKSYKHKYEGWVLPKGTVEEGEDYKDTALREVKEEAGVTANIIKYVGKSQYSFCVPEDTVEKDVYWYLMSANSYYSKPQREEYFVDSGFYKFHEAYHLLRFSNEKQILEKAYNEYLDLKKANLW
;
A
#
# COMPACT_ATOMS: atom_id res chain seq x y z
N MET A 1 -9.54 -21.78 -10.31
CA MET A 1 -8.70 -20.67 -9.82
C MET A 1 -9.42 -19.34 -10.06
N ILE A 2 -9.43 -18.52 -9.04
CA ILE A 2 -10.05 -17.19 -9.11
C ILE A 2 -8.93 -16.16 -9.24
N GLU A 3 -9.06 -15.25 -10.20
CA GLU A 3 -8.13 -14.14 -10.38
C GLU A 3 -8.76 -12.87 -9.83
N ALA A 4 -8.00 -12.10 -9.06
CA ALA A 4 -8.45 -10.84 -8.50
C ALA A 4 -7.36 -9.78 -8.66
N THR A 5 -7.78 -8.53 -8.80
CA THR A 5 -6.88 -7.40 -8.99
C THR A 5 -7.10 -6.37 -7.90
N SER A 6 -6.00 -5.93 -7.31
CA SER A 6 -5.98 -4.83 -6.35
C SER A 6 -4.98 -3.77 -6.80
N CYS A 7 -5.14 -2.58 -6.26
CA CYS A 7 -4.20 -1.49 -6.45
C CYS A 7 -3.92 -0.83 -5.11
N GLY A 8 -2.72 -0.32 -4.95
CA GLY A 8 -2.33 0.33 -3.73
C GLY A 8 -1.22 1.34 -3.91
N GLY A 9 -0.78 1.92 -2.81
CA GLY A 9 0.18 2.99 -2.84
C GLY A 9 1.29 2.88 -1.82
N VAL A 10 2.48 3.29 -2.25
CA VAL A 10 3.58 3.62 -1.36
C VAL A 10 3.56 5.13 -1.22
N VAL A 11 3.05 5.60 -0.10
CA VAL A 11 2.79 7.03 0.14
C VAL A 11 3.93 7.60 0.96
N ILE A 12 4.59 8.63 0.43
CA ILE A 12 5.76 9.23 1.07
C ILE A 12 5.51 10.70 1.37
N TYR A 13 5.84 11.09 2.61
CA TYR A 13 5.88 12.49 3.02
C TYR A 13 7.18 12.74 3.78
N ARG A 14 7.98 13.68 3.29
CA ARG A 14 9.29 14.03 3.86
C ARG A 14 10.18 12.80 4.13
N GLY A 15 10.18 11.86 3.14
CA GLY A 15 11.00 10.66 3.20
C GLY A 15 10.47 9.54 4.07
N LYS A 16 9.33 9.72 4.73
CA LYS A 16 8.71 8.69 5.56
C LYS A 16 7.53 8.06 4.85
N ILE A 17 7.32 6.78 5.11
CA ILE A 17 6.40 5.93 4.39
C ILE A 17 5.19 5.58 5.25
N LEU A 18 3.99 5.72 4.68
CA LEU A 18 2.73 5.35 5.31
C LEU A 18 2.62 3.83 5.42
N THR A 19 2.44 3.35 6.65
CA THR A 19 2.16 1.95 6.93
C THR A 19 0.95 1.84 7.85
N LEU A 20 0.26 0.71 7.75
CA LEU A 20 -0.96 0.43 8.51
C LEU A 20 -0.79 -0.86 9.30
N TYR A 21 -1.24 -0.88 10.54
CA TYR A 21 -1.30 -2.11 11.33
C TYR A 21 -2.69 -2.70 11.23
N LYS A 22 -2.77 -3.90 10.67
CA LYS A 22 -4.02 -4.63 10.52
C LYS A 22 -4.09 -5.72 11.59
N SER A 23 -5.22 -5.79 12.29
CA SER A 23 -5.49 -6.82 13.28
C SER A 23 -6.89 -7.35 13.03
N TYR A 24 -6.98 -8.55 12.45
CA TYR A 24 -8.25 -9.18 12.11
C TYR A 24 -8.44 -10.44 12.96
N LYS A 25 -9.11 -10.28 14.10
CA LYS A 25 -9.45 -11.36 15.05
C LYS A 25 -8.26 -12.31 15.23
N HIS A 26 -7.91 -13.21 15.57
CA HIS A 26 -6.72 -14.03 15.71
C HIS A 26 -6.18 -14.62 14.39
N LYS A 27 -6.70 -14.16 13.24
CA LYS A 27 -6.32 -14.71 11.93
C LYS A 27 -5.21 -13.97 11.23
N TYR A 28 -5.07 -12.67 11.53
CA TYR A 28 -4.11 -11.83 10.82
C TYR A 28 -3.71 -10.65 11.69
N GLU A 29 -2.41 -10.50 11.86
CA GLU A 29 -1.84 -9.30 12.49
C GLU A 29 -0.56 -8.91 11.76
N GLY A 30 -0.38 -7.62 11.53
CA GLY A 30 0.87 -7.13 10.98
C GLY A 30 0.74 -5.80 10.26
N TRP A 31 1.89 -5.23 9.98
CA TRP A 31 1.99 -3.97 9.25
C TRP A 31 1.95 -4.25 7.75
N VAL A 32 1.21 -3.42 7.03
CA VAL A 32 1.00 -3.54 5.58
C VAL A 32 0.99 -2.18 4.92
N LEU A 33 1.18 -2.19 3.59
CA LEU A 33 0.93 -1.03 2.74
C LEU A 33 -0.56 -0.97 2.36
N PRO A 34 -1.14 0.22 2.19
CA PRO A 34 -2.55 0.34 1.82
C PRO A 34 -2.82 -0.14 0.40
N LYS A 35 -3.84 -0.97 0.23
CA LYS A 35 -4.28 -1.50 -1.06
C LYS A 35 -5.69 -2.08 -0.95
N GLY A 36 -6.36 -2.22 -2.08
CA GLY A 36 -7.63 -2.91 -2.11
C GLY A 36 -8.11 -3.20 -3.52
N THR A 37 -9.24 -3.87 -3.60
CA THR A 37 -9.79 -4.45 -4.82
C THR A 37 -10.32 -3.39 -5.78
N VAL A 38 -10.00 -3.55 -7.07
CA VAL A 38 -10.53 -2.73 -8.14
C VAL A 38 -12.04 -2.96 -8.26
N GLU A 39 -12.81 -1.88 -8.28
CA GLU A 39 -14.24 -1.94 -8.50
C GLU A 39 -14.55 -1.89 -10.01
N GLU A 40 -15.70 -2.44 -10.40
CA GLU A 40 -16.10 -2.48 -11.80
C GLU A 40 -16.08 -1.08 -12.43
N GLY A 41 -15.40 -0.97 -13.57
CA GLY A 41 -15.28 0.30 -14.30
C GLY A 41 -14.30 1.29 -13.72
N GLU A 42 -13.62 0.94 -12.64
CA GLU A 42 -12.68 1.83 -11.98
C GLU A 42 -11.29 1.76 -12.62
N ASP A 43 -10.65 2.91 -12.80
CA ASP A 43 -9.27 3.01 -13.24
C ASP A 43 -8.34 2.57 -12.09
N TYR A 44 -7.21 1.93 -12.40
CA TYR A 44 -6.25 1.45 -11.39
C TYR A 44 -5.72 2.58 -10.50
N LYS A 45 -5.43 3.73 -11.07
CA LYS A 45 -4.96 4.90 -10.28
C LYS A 45 -6.02 5.36 -9.30
N ASP A 46 -7.27 5.39 -9.76
CA ASP A 46 -8.40 5.79 -8.92
C ASP A 46 -8.64 4.78 -7.80
N THR A 47 -8.51 3.47 -8.08
CA THR A 47 -8.58 2.43 -7.06
C THR A 47 -7.50 2.65 -6.00
N ALA A 48 -6.27 2.87 -6.43
CA ALA A 48 -5.15 3.07 -5.49
C ALA A 48 -5.39 4.29 -4.61
N LEU A 49 -5.82 5.41 -5.17
CA LEU A 49 -6.12 6.63 -4.41
C LEU A 49 -7.29 6.42 -3.45
N ARG A 50 -8.34 5.76 -3.90
CA ARG A 50 -9.52 5.46 -3.08
C ARG A 50 -9.16 4.58 -1.90
N GLU A 51 -8.42 3.51 -2.13
CA GLU A 51 -8.03 2.56 -1.07
C GLU A 51 -7.12 3.22 -0.03
N VAL A 52 -6.17 4.05 -0.45
CA VAL A 52 -5.34 4.81 0.48
C VAL A 52 -6.21 5.72 1.35
N LYS A 53 -7.19 6.38 0.75
CA LYS A 53 -8.12 7.25 1.48
C LYS A 53 -9.02 6.46 2.43
N GLU A 54 -9.57 5.34 1.98
CA GLU A 54 -10.46 4.52 2.81
C GLU A 54 -9.73 3.88 3.97
N GLU A 55 -8.56 3.29 3.73
CA GLU A 55 -7.84 2.54 4.79
C GLU A 55 -7.09 3.44 5.76
N ALA A 56 -6.49 4.51 5.26
CA ALA A 56 -5.57 5.35 6.04
C ALA A 56 -6.03 6.79 6.24
N GLY A 57 -7.13 7.21 5.64
CA GLY A 57 -7.61 8.59 5.74
C GLY A 57 -6.73 9.63 5.04
N VAL A 58 -5.82 9.18 4.19
CA VAL A 58 -4.84 10.06 3.54
C VAL A 58 -5.30 10.40 2.13
N THR A 59 -5.31 11.71 1.81
CA THR A 59 -5.51 12.19 0.45
C THR A 59 -4.12 12.33 -0.19
N ALA A 60 -3.82 11.43 -1.13
CA ALA A 60 -2.51 11.35 -1.76
C ALA A 60 -2.56 11.77 -3.23
N ASN A 61 -1.40 11.98 -3.81
CA ASN A 61 -1.26 12.27 -5.24
C ASN A 61 -0.41 11.20 -5.90
N ILE A 62 -0.83 10.72 -7.08
CA ILE A 62 -0.05 9.76 -7.85
C ILE A 62 1.19 10.45 -8.43
N ILE A 63 2.35 9.84 -8.23
CA ILE A 63 3.60 10.29 -8.83
C ILE A 63 3.93 9.40 -10.04
N LYS A 64 3.99 8.08 -9.85
CA LYS A 64 4.27 7.15 -10.95
C LYS A 64 3.92 5.71 -10.55
N TYR A 65 3.77 4.88 -11.56
CA TYR A 65 3.64 3.43 -11.38
C TYR A 65 4.97 2.83 -10.92
N VAL A 66 4.91 1.95 -9.94
CA VAL A 66 6.11 1.29 -9.38
C VAL A 66 6.28 -0.11 -9.91
N GLY A 67 5.26 -0.92 -9.84
CA GLY A 67 5.35 -2.32 -10.23
C GLY A 67 4.19 -3.14 -9.68
N LYS A 68 4.24 -4.44 -9.99
CA LYS A 68 3.21 -5.39 -9.63
C LYS A 68 3.77 -6.44 -8.66
N SER A 69 2.99 -6.79 -7.67
CA SER A 69 3.25 -7.96 -6.82
C SER A 69 2.11 -8.97 -6.97
N GLN A 70 2.39 -10.21 -6.61
CA GLN A 70 1.40 -11.30 -6.70
C GLN A 70 1.44 -12.13 -5.43
N TYR A 71 0.27 -12.60 -5.01
CA TYR A 71 0.17 -13.60 -3.96
C TYR A 71 -1.05 -14.46 -4.18
N SER A 72 -1.04 -15.66 -3.58
CA SER A 72 -2.13 -16.61 -3.67
C SER A 72 -2.58 -17.01 -2.28
N PHE A 73 -3.86 -17.30 -2.15
CA PHE A 73 -4.41 -17.88 -0.93
C PHE A 73 -5.55 -18.84 -1.26
N CYS A 74 -5.78 -19.78 -0.35
CA CYS A 74 -6.83 -20.78 -0.54
C CYS A 74 -8.13 -20.31 0.09
N VAL A 75 -9.21 -20.56 -0.63
CA VAL A 75 -10.58 -20.45 -0.12
C VAL A 75 -11.21 -21.84 -0.23
N PRO A 76 -12.36 -22.12 0.40
CA PRO A 76 -13.00 -23.42 0.24
C PRO A 76 -13.22 -23.75 -1.24
N GLU A 77 -12.70 -24.93 -1.66
CA GLU A 77 -12.84 -25.47 -3.00
C GLU A 77 -12.11 -24.71 -4.13
N ASP A 78 -11.28 -23.70 -3.81
CA ASP A 78 -10.56 -22.98 -4.85
C ASP A 78 -9.32 -22.26 -4.32
N THR A 79 -8.55 -21.69 -5.24
CA THR A 79 -7.40 -20.84 -4.95
C THR A 79 -7.63 -19.48 -5.57
N VAL A 80 -7.36 -18.42 -4.81
CA VAL A 80 -7.40 -17.05 -5.31
C VAL A 80 -5.97 -16.61 -5.62
N GLU A 81 -5.73 -16.14 -6.84
CA GLU A 81 -4.48 -15.53 -7.25
C GLU A 81 -4.71 -14.04 -7.40
N LYS A 82 -3.95 -13.24 -6.67
CA LYS A 82 -4.15 -11.80 -6.61
C LYS A 82 -2.95 -11.05 -7.16
N ASP A 83 -3.20 -10.18 -8.15
CA ASP A 83 -2.26 -9.20 -8.65
C ASP A 83 -2.49 -7.88 -7.95
N VAL A 84 -1.42 -7.23 -7.51
CA VAL A 84 -1.50 -5.90 -6.89
C VAL A 84 -0.61 -4.95 -7.68
N TYR A 85 -1.22 -3.87 -8.18
CA TYR A 85 -0.52 -2.81 -8.92
C TYR A 85 -0.24 -1.66 -7.96
N TRP A 86 1.03 -1.27 -7.85
CA TRP A 86 1.48 -0.31 -6.86
C TRP A 86 1.93 1.00 -7.49
N TYR A 87 1.55 2.10 -6.85
CA TYR A 87 1.90 3.45 -7.29
C TYR A 87 2.69 4.17 -6.19
N LEU A 88 3.73 4.90 -6.61
CA LEU A 88 4.41 5.85 -5.74
C LEU A 88 3.52 7.08 -5.63
N MET A 89 3.27 7.51 -4.40
CA MET A 89 2.39 8.63 -4.10
C MET A 89 3.05 9.61 -3.15
N SER A 90 2.64 10.87 -3.23
CA SER A 90 3.02 11.89 -2.26
C SER A 90 1.81 12.25 -1.38
N ALA A 91 2.10 12.61 -0.14
CA ALA A 91 1.13 13.23 0.77
C ALA A 91 1.63 14.62 1.14
N ASN A 92 0.76 15.43 1.75
CA ASN A 92 1.11 16.80 2.13
C ASN A 92 1.16 17.01 3.65
N SER A 93 1.06 15.95 4.44
CA SER A 93 1.18 15.98 5.89
C SER A 93 1.47 14.59 6.45
N TYR A 94 1.76 14.51 7.75
CA TYR A 94 1.89 13.23 8.47
C TYR A 94 0.56 12.70 8.98
N TYR A 95 -0.56 13.37 8.64
CA TYR A 95 -1.87 12.93 9.11
C TYR A 95 -2.24 11.58 8.53
N SER A 96 -2.70 10.67 9.39
CA SER A 96 -3.35 9.44 8.97
C SER A 96 -4.39 9.04 10.02
N LYS A 97 -5.42 8.33 9.56
CA LYS A 97 -6.47 7.82 10.42
C LYS A 97 -6.83 6.42 9.96
N PRO A 98 -6.42 5.38 10.69
CA PRO A 98 -6.71 4.01 10.28
C PRO A 98 -8.21 3.70 10.34
N GLN A 99 -8.69 2.95 9.35
CA GLN A 99 -10.11 2.58 9.24
C GLN A 99 -10.39 1.35 10.09
N ARG A 100 -10.97 1.57 11.26
CA ARG A 100 -11.21 0.49 12.23
C ARG A 100 -12.26 -0.51 11.78
N GLU A 101 -13.23 -0.10 10.97
CA GLU A 101 -14.23 -1.00 10.41
C GLU A 101 -13.62 -2.04 9.45
N GLU A 102 -12.45 -1.75 8.91
CA GLU A 102 -11.69 -2.69 8.05
C GLU A 102 -10.53 -3.33 8.81
N TYR A 103 -10.56 -3.28 10.15
CA TYR A 103 -9.56 -3.88 11.04
C TYR A 103 -8.17 -3.23 10.99
N PHE A 104 -8.07 -2.01 10.48
CA PHE A 104 -6.86 -1.21 10.61
C PHE A 104 -6.94 -0.45 11.94
N VAL A 105 -6.04 -0.79 12.86
CA VAL A 105 -6.10 -0.27 14.23
C VAL A 105 -4.98 0.72 14.56
N ASP A 106 -4.00 0.84 13.68
CA ASP A 106 -2.92 1.81 13.83
C ASP A 106 -2.40 2.21 12.45
N SER A 107 -1.78 3.37 12.37
CA SER A 107 -1.16 3.87 11.14
C SER A 107 -0.10 4.89 11.46
N GLY A 108 0.83 5.11 10.53
CA GLY A 108 1.82 6.16 10.70
C GLY A 108 2.79 6.21 9.54
N PHE A 109 3.60 7.26 9.54
CA PHE A 109 4.67 7.47 8.58
C PHE A 109 5.99 7.13 9.25
N TYR A 110 6.73 6.20 8.67
CA TYR A 110 7.98 5.67 9.24
C TYR A 110 9.14 5.85 8.28
N LYS A 111 10.34 5.98 8.80
CA LYS A 111 11.55 6.02 7.99
C LYS A 111 11.67 4.71 7.20
N PHE A 112 12.39 4.75 6.06
CA PHE A 112 12.46 3.60 5.17
C PHE A 112 12.83 2.30 5.88
N HIS A 113 13.94 2.28 6.63
CA HIS A 113 14.38 1.05 7.27
C HIS A 113 13.43 0.59 8.37
N GLU A 114 12.75 1.50 9.06
CA GLU A 114 11.72 1.15 10.03
C GLU A 114 10.51 0.52 9.35
N ALA A 115 10.00 1.16 8.30
CA ALA A 115 8.88 0.63 7.52
C ALA A 115 9.22 -0.73 6.91
N TYR A 116 10.42 -0.88 6.37
CA TYR A 116 10.88 -2.13 5.79
C TYR A 116 10.84 -3.27 6.81
N HIS A 117 11.33 -3.04 8.02
CA HIS A 117 11.31 -4.07 9.07
C HIS A 117 9.91 -4.32 9.63
N LEU A 118 9.06 -3.30 9.68
CA LEU A 118 7.68 -3.46 10.15
C LEU A 118 6.84 -4.32 9.22
N LEU A 119 6.98 -4.14 7.90
CA LEU A 119 6.15 -4.83 6.92
C LEU A 119 6.23 -6.34 7.08
N ARG A 120 5.05 -6.97 7.10
CA ARG A 120 4.93 -8.42 7.30
C ARG A 120 5.35 -9.23 6.08
N PHE A 121 5.03 -8.77 4.87
CA PHE A 121 5.19 -9.57 3.65
C PHE A 121 6.41 -9.16 2.86
N SER A 122 7.18 -10.16 2.40
CA SER A 122 8.39 -9.91 1.61
C SER A 122 8.09 -9.25 0.26
N ASN A 123 6.95 -9.56 -0.37
CA ASN A 123 6.56 -8.93 -1.62
C ASN A 123 6.28 -7.43 -1.45
N GLU A 124 5.71 -7.02 -0.31
CA GLU A 124 5.52 -5.60 -0.01
C GLU A 124 6.84 -4.91 0.35
N LYS A 125 7.74 -5.60 1.03
CA LYS A 125 9.09 -5.08 1.29
C LYS A 125 9.83 -4.78 0.00
N GLN A 126 9.73 -5.64 -1.00
CA GLN A 126 10.34 -5.45 -2.32
C GLN A 126 9.74 -4.25 -3.04
N ILE A 127 8.42 -4.10 -2.98
CA ILE A 127 7.73 -2.94 -3.55
C ILE A 127 8.16 -1.65 -2.86
N LEU A 128 8.23 -1.66 -1.53
CA LEU A 128 8.70 -0.49 -0.77
C LEU A 128 10.11 -0.09 -1.19
N GLU A 129 11.03 -1.05 -1.30
CA GLU A 129 12.41 -0.78 -1.70
C GLU A 129 12.46 -0.15 -3.09
N LYS A 130 11.74 -0.71 -4.05
CA LYS A 130 11.68 -0.16 -5.40
C LYS A 130 11.12 1.25 -5.43
N ALA A 131 10.01 1.47 -4.74
CA ALA A 131 9.38 2.79 -4.67
C ALA A 131 10.29 3.83 -4.01
N TYR A 132 10.97 3.44 -2.94
CA TYR A 132 11.86 4.35 -2.23
C TYR A 132 13.07 4.74 -3.10
N ASN A 133 13.63 3.80 -3.85
CA ASN A 133 14.72 4.11 -4.78
C ASN A 133 14.26 5.08 -5.86
N GLU A 134 13.05 4.92 -6.39
CA GLU A 134 12.48 5.86 -7.35
C GLU A 134 12.24 7.24 -6.72
N TYR A 135 11.79 7.27 -5.46
CA TYR A 135 11.67 8.53 -4.71
C TYR A 135 13.01 9.24 -4.58
N LEU A 136 14.08 8.52 -4.22
CA LEU A 136 15.41 9.11 -4.10
C LEU A 136 15.91 9.67 -5.42
N ASP A 137 15.68 8.98 -6.52
CA ASP A 137 16.05 9.45 -7.85
C ASP A 137 15.31 10.73 -8.24
N LEU A 138 14.02 10.78 -7.98
CA LEU A 138 13.20 11.98 -8.24
C LEU A 138 13.66 13.15 -7.37
N LYS A 139 14.00 12.89 -6.12
CA LYS A 139 14.48 13.93 -5.21
C LYS A 139 15.81 14.50 -5.67
N LYS A 140 16.75 13.67 -6.13
CA LYS A 140 18.02 14.11 -6.71
C LYS A 140 17.82 14.99 -7.94
N ALA A 141 16.80 14.67 -8.74
CA ALA A 141 16.47 15.43 -9.94
C ALA A 141 15.62 16.66 -9.68
N ASN A 142 15.32 16.99 -8.43
CA ASN A 142 14.41 18.06 -8.02
C ASN A 142 13.00 17.93 -8.63
N LEU A 143 12.53 16.69 -8.79
CA LEU A 143 11.21 16.36 -9.34
C LEU A 143 10.23 15.86 -8.28
N TRP A 144 10.65 15.88 -7.04
CA TRP A 144 9.79 15.51 -5.92
C TRP A 144 9.41 16.73 -5.10
#